data_441e17f52d5e27be1ac061db8209dccc
#
_entry.id   441e17f52d5e27be1ac061db8209dccc
#
_cell.length_a   1.000
_cell.length_b   1.000
_cell.length_c   1.000
_cell.angle_alpha   90.00
_cell.angle_beta   90.00
_cell.angle_gamma   90.00
#
_symmetry.space_group_name_H-M   'P 1'
#
loop_
_entity.id
_entity.type
_entity.pdbx_description
1 polymer ?
#
loop_
_entity_poly.entity_id
_entity_poly.type
_entity_poly.pdbx_seq_one_letter_code
_entity_poly.pdbx_strand_id
1 'polypeptide(L)'
;MAVKPSFLHRFRSIRPAWRRLVAAAVAVAVAGGGTVYAANNSMQGGKKDEHAFDGDAPTAILIEATSGSVLFEKNADELRAPSSMMKLMTAEVVFNAVKKGEVKLTDEYRISENAWRRGGAPSGGSTMFAAINSKVSVNDLLQGAIIQSGNDSCIALAEGMAGNERTFASDFLTKRARELGMPRSTFGNASGLPDPLNKMTVRELAKLARHIILTYPDMYKLFGEREFTWNKIRQQNRNPLLNSLNGADGLKTGFTKEGGYGMVGSAVQNDIRLIVVVNGLDDPDDRAQEAKKMLEWGFRNFEARTLFAANQQVGYAKVFGGDSRSVKLTSPEPIKVMVPKNGNERLIARVVYRGPVRAPIAEGQPVGVVRVWRGANVAMEAPLYAAESIGGGSIVRRAIDGASELVIGMFRASAEKL
;
A
#
# COMPACT_ATOMS: atom_id res chain seq x y z
N MET A 1 -81.41 -16.56 30.85
CA MET A 1 -81.52 -16.16 32.29
C MET A 1 -80.32 -15.22 32.55
N ALA A 2 -80.70 -14.02 32.95
CA ALA A 2 -79.81 -12.90 33.27
C ALA A 2 -78.93 -13.15 34.47
N VAL A 3 -77.77 -12.47 34.55
CA VAL A 3 -77.38 -11.52 35.59
C VAL A 3 -76.10 -10.82 35.23
N LYS A 4 -76.09 -9.48 35.08
CA LYS A 4 -74.97 -8.53 35.31
C LYS A 4 -74.87 -8.33 36.83
N PRO A 5 -73.76 -7.83 37.43
CA PRO A 5 -73.34 -6.42 37.27
C PRO A 5 -71.82 -6.12 37.36
N SER A 6 -71.49 -4.99 36.75
CA SER A 6 -70.61 -3.88 37.05
C SER A 6 -69.68 -3.89 38.26
N PHE A 7 -68.37 -3.50 38.01
CA PHE A 7 -67.65 -2.57 38.89
C PHE A 7 -66.63 -1.76 38.08
N LEU A 8 -66.89 -0.46 37.97
CA LEU A 8 -65.95 0.56 37.50
C LEU A 8 -64.92 0.89 38.61
N HIS A 9 -63.65 0.78 38.35
CA HIS A 9 -62.66 1.50 39.12
C HIS A 9 -61.74 2.34 38.23
N ARG A 10 -61.82 3.65 38.49
CA ARG A 10 -61.00 4.74 37.94
C ARG A 10 -59.55 4.49 38.26
N PHE A 11 -58.71 4.40 37.26
CA PHE A 11 -57.30 4.64 37.42
C PHE A 11 -56.92 6.01 36.87
N ARG A 12 -56.47 6.86 37.77
CA ARG A 12 -55.84 8.17 37.50
C ARG A 12 -54.63 8.01 36.70
N SER A 13 -54.45 8.76 35.59
CA SER A 13 -53.29 8.87 34.77
C SER A 13 -52.13 9.48 35.57
N ILE A 14 -51.13 8.68 35.87
CA ILE A 14 -49.81 9.16 36.27
C ILE A 14 -48.99 9.26 34.98
N ARG A 15 -48.72 10.47 34.54
CA ARG A 15 -47.79 10.73 33.43
C ARG A 15 -46.35 10.54 33.94
N PRO A 16 -45.55 9.61 33.42
CA PRO A 16 -44.20 9.43 33.91
C PRO A 16 -43.27 10.51 33.35
N ALA A 17 -42.55 11.16 34.24
CA ALA A 17 -41.49 12.14 33.97
C ALA A 17 -40.26 11.54 33.26
N TRP A 18 -40.35 10.30 32.83
CA TRP A 18 -39.26 9.56 32.15
C TRP A 18 -38.99 9.98 30.69
N ARG A 19 -39.98 10.63 30.06
CA ARG A 19 -39.80 11.07 28.66
C ARG A 19 -38.83 12.24 28.47
N ARG A 20 -38.47 12.96 29.52
CA ARG A 20 -37.51 14.10 29.43
C ARG A 20 -36.08 13.72 29.78
N LEU A 21 -35.81 12.58 30.44
CA LEU A 21 -34.47 12.10 30.75
C LEU A 21 -33.84 11.26 29.62
N VAL A 22 -34.67 10.64 28.74
CA VAL A 22 -34.19 9.87 27.59
C VAL A 22 -33.76 10.79 26.43
N ALA A 23 -34.39 11.98 26.31
CA ALA A 23 -34.02 12.93 25.25
C ALA A 23 -32.71 13.66 25.50
N ALA A 24 -32.25 13.80 26.75
CA ALA A 24 -30.98 14.45 27.08
C ALA A 24 -29.75 13.49 26.96
N ALA A 25 -29.97 12.17 27.09
CA ALA A 25 -28.90 11.17 26.94
C ALA A 25 -28.55 10.84 25.47
N VAL A 26 -29.48 11.10 24.54
CA VAL A 26 -29.26 10.84 23.09
C VAL A 26 -28.45 11.94 22.42
N ALA A 27 -28.41 13.16 22.94
CA ALA A 27 -27.67 14.28 22.34
C ALA A 27 -26.13 14.21 22.55
N VAL A 28 -25.65 13.41 23.52
CA VAL A 28 -24.21 13.30 23.82
C VAL A 28 -23.55 12.08 23.14
N ALA A 29 -24.34 11.08 22.71
CA ALA A 29 -23.83 9.85 22.08
C ALA A 29 -23.63 9.94 20.54
N VAL A 30 -24.13 10.99 19.88
CA VAL A 30 -24.03 11.16 18.42
C VAL A 30 -22.74 11.85 17.98
N ALA A 31 -21.92 12.37 18.89
CA ALA A 31 -20.65 13.01 18.58
C ALA A 31 -19.46 12.03 18.34
N GLY A 32 -19.67 10.72 18.46
CA GLY A 32 -18.61 9.70 18.32
C GLY A 32 -18.81 8.69 17.18
N GLY A 33 -19.85 8.81 16.36
CA GLY A 33 -20.11 7.92 15.23
C GLY A 33 -19.69 8.56 13.92
N GLY A 34 -18.62 8.05 13.31
CA GLY A 34 -18.19 8.47 11.98
C GLY A 34 -19.23 8.11 10.92
N THR A 35 -20.01 9.07 10.48
CA THR A 35 -20.83 8.97 9.27
C THR A 35 -19.94 9.07 8.05
N VAL A 36 -19.94 8.02 7.23
CA VAL A 36 -19.37 8.09 5.88
C VAL A 36 -20.32 8.91 5.03
N TYR A 37 -19.98 10.17 4.79
CA TYR A 37 -20.64 10.97 3.75
C TYR A 37 -19.97 10.70 2.42
N ALA A 38 -20.67 10.11 1.48
CA ALA A 38 -20.33 10.18 0.07
C ALA A 38 -20.50 11.65 -0.36
N ALA A 39 -19.39 12.36 -0.52
CA ALA A 39 -19.41 13.71 -1.06
C ALA A 39 -19.58 13.64 -2.58
N ASN A 40 -20.75 14.04 -3.08
CA ASN A 40 -20.94 14.45 -4.46
C ASN A 40 -20.06 15.67 -4.72
N ASN A 41 -19.03 15.52 -5.55
CA ASN A 41 -18.21 16.64 -6.03
C ASN A 41 -19.02 17.48 -7.01
N SER A 42 -19.65 18.54 -6.53
CA SER A 42 -20.00 19.68 -7.35
C SER A 42 -18.74 20.56 -7.48
N MET A 43 -18.20 20.67 -8.68
CA MET A 43 -17.11 21.58 -9.04
C MET A 43 -17.55 23.02 -8.75
N GLN A 44 -17.06 23.61 -7.67
CA GLN A 44 -16.95 25.05 -7.54
C GLN A 44 -15.54 25.46 -7.96
N GLY A 45 -15.43 26.36 -8.92
CA GLY A 45 -14.18 26.88 -9.45
C GLY A 45 -13.32 27.53 -8.36
N GLY A 46 -12.45 26.74 -7.76
CA GLY A 46 -11.36 27.21 -6.93
C GLY A 46 -10.22 27.73 -7.82
N LYS A 47 -9.56 28.82 -7.42
CA LYS A 47 -8.30 29.27 -8.01
C LYS A 47 -7.40 28.07 -8.21
N LYS A 48 -6.88 27.87 -9.44
CA LYS A 48 -5.82 26.88 -9.71
C LYS A 48 -4.71 27.13 -8.69
N ASP A 49 -4.41 26.10 -7.91
CA ASP A 49 -3.29 26.13 -6.97
C ASP A 49 -2.03 26.28 -7.84
N GLU A 50 -1.31 27.39 -7.76
CA GLU A 50 -0.11 27.66 -8.57
C GLU A 50 0.99 26.61 -8.35
N HIS A 51 0.83 25.75 -7.35
CA HIS A 51 1.73 24.67 -7.01
C HIS A 51 1.20 23.27 -7.37
N ALA A 52 0.00 23.16 -7.96
CA ALA A 52 -0.54 21.88 -8.39
C ALA A 52 0.32 21.30 -9.52
N PHE A 53 0.70 20.02 -9.38
CA PHE A 53 1.35 19.31 -10.47
C PHE A 53 0.31 19.05 -11.57
N ASP A 54 0.63 19.48 -12.79
CA ASP A 54 -0.17 19.20 -13.99
C ASP A 54 0.62 18.18 -14.83
N GLY A 55 0.16 16.93 -14.80
CA GLY A 55 0.84 15.79 -15.43
C GLY A 55 0.02 15.17 -16.55
N ASP A 56 0.71 14.76 -17.61
CA ASP A 56 0.12 14.21 -18.84
C ASP A 56 -0.23 12.72 -18.70
N ALA A 57 0.46 11.99 -17.80
CA ALA A 57 0.23 10.55 -17.59
C ALA A 57 -1.26 10.26 -17.25
N PRO A 58 -1.91 9.30 -17.95
CA PRO A 58 -3.29 8.89 -17.65
C PRO A 58 -3.47 8.38 -16.23
N THR A 59 -2.48 7.66 -15.70
CA THR A 59 -2.44 7.21 -14.31
C THR A 59 -1.08 7.50 -13.71
N ALA A 60 -1.05 8.10 -12.52
CA ALA A 60 0.20 8.48 -11.87
C ALA A 60 0.06 8.51 -10.34
N ILE A 61 1.19 8.30 -9.65
CA ILE A 61 1.32 8.51 -8.22
C ILE A 61 2.75 8.90 -7.87
N LEU A 62 2.89 9.81 -6.91
CA LEU A 62 4.16 10.16 -6.27
C LEU A 62 4.02 9.97 -4.77
N ILE A 63 4.92 9.19 -4.17
CA ILE A 63 4.95 8.96 -2.73
C ILE A 63 6.33 9.23 -2.14
N GLU A 64 6.38 9.55 -0.86
CA GLU A 64 7.62 9.52 -0.09
C GLU A 64 7.79 8.13 0.54
N ALA A 65 8.99 7.57 0.44
CA ALA A 65 9.22 6.16 0.76
C ALA A 65 9.13 5.83 2.26
N THR A 66 9.64 6.69 3.14
CA THR A 66 9.72 6.40 4.58
C THR A 66 8.34 6.46 5.22
N SER A 67 7.63 7.57 5.04
CA SER A 67 6.30 7.78 5.61
C SER A 67 5.17 7.12 4.82
N GLY A 68 5.39 6.83 3.53
CA GLY A 68 4.34 6.45 2.60
C GLY A 68 3.42 7.60 2.21
N SER A 69 3.81 8.85 2.51
CA SER A 69 3.01 10.04 2.20
C SER A 69 2.76 10.16 0.70
N VAL A 70 1.49 10.27 0.31
CA VAL A 70 1.09 10.55 -1.07
C VAL A 70 1.22 12.05 -1.33
N LEU A 71 2.07 12.43 -2.29
CA LEU A 71 2.31 13.81 -2.67
C LEU A 71 1.42 14.23 -3.85
N PHE A 72 1.24 13.32 -4.79
CA PHE A 72 0.38 13.48 -5.95
C PHE A 72 -0.24 12.13 -6.34
N GLU A 73 -1.47 12.17 -6.84
CA GLU A 73 -2.12 11.02 -7.46
C GLU A 73 -3.13 11.44 -8.53
N LYS A 74 -3.18 10.66 -9.61
CA LYS A 74 -4.14 10.81 -10.71
C LYS A 74 -4.57 9.41 -11.14
N ASN A 75 -5.86 9.09 -10.99
CA ASN A 75 -6.42 7.78 -11.33
C ASN A 75 -5.62 6.62 -10.74
N ALA A 76 -5.06 6.79 -9.52
CA ALA A 76 -4.05 5.88 -8.96
C ALA A 76 -4.57 4.47 -8.69
N ASP A 77 -5.88 4.30 -8.60
CA ASP A 77 -6.55 3.02 -8.37
C ASP A 77 -7.16 2.41 -9.66
N GLU A 78 -6.93 3.02 -10.83
CA GLU A 78 -7.35 2.43 -12.10
C GLU A 78 -6.51 1.18 -12.42
N LEU A 79 -7.19 0.08 -12.78
CA LEU A 79 -6.53 -1.16 -13.20
C LEU A 79 -6.07 -1.06 -14.64
N ARG A 80 -4.76 -1.19 -14.85
CA ARG A 80 -4.13 -1.19 -16.19
C ARG A 80 -3.19 -2.36 -16.35
N ALA A 81 -2.85 -2.67 -17.60
CA ALA A 81 -1.77 -3.59 -17.91
C ALA A 81 -0.43 -2.98 -17.42
N PRO A 82 0.28 -3.64 -16.49
CA PRO A 82 1.52 -3.10 -15.93
C PRO A 82 2.73 -3.28 -16.87
N SER A 83 2.57 -4.08 -17.91
CA SER A 83 3.67 -4.44 -18.81
C SER A 83 4.88 -4.96 -17.99
N SER A 84 6.11 -4.67 -18.42
CA SER A 84 7.32 -5.11 -17.71
C SER A 84 7.53 -4.48 -16.32
N MET A 85 6.71 -3.53 -15.88
CA MET A 85 6.77 -3.05 -14.49
C MET A 85 6.38 -4.16 -13.49
N MET A 86 5.57 -5.14 -13.90
CA MET A 86 5.25 -6.27 -13.02
C MET A 86 6.43 -7.20 -12.72
N LYS A 87 7.55 -7.09 -13.45
CA LYS A 87 8.81 -7.79 -13.10
C LYS A 87 9.34 -7.41 -11.71
N LEU A 88 8.90 -6.25 -11.17
CA LEU A 88 9.12 -5.92 -9.76
C LEU A 88 8.52 -6.96 -8.83
N MET A 89 7.35 -7.51 -9.17
CA MET A 89 6.73 -8.57 -8.36
C MET A 89 7.49 -9.89 -8.47
N THR A 90 7.96 -10.23 -9.65
CA THR A 90 8.83 -11.40 -9.86
C THR A 90 10.13 -11.27 -9.07
N ALA A 91 10.79 -10.09 -9.12
CA ALA A 91 11.98 -9.82 -8.33
C ALA A 91 11.70 -9.89 -6.82
N GLU A 92 10.58 -9.34 -6.36
CA GLU A 92 10.19 -9.38 -4.95
C GLU A 92 10.02 -10.80 -4.43
N VAL A 93 9.34 -11.67 -5.19
CA VAL A 93 9.16 -13.08 -4.81
C VAL A 93 10.51 -13.79 -4.72
N VAL A 94 11.41 -13.57 -5.66
CA VAL A 94 12.77 -14.15 -5.60
C VAL A 94 13.55 -13.58 -4.41
N PHE A 95 13.52 -12.27 -4.17
CA PHE A 95 14.16 -11.63 -3.02
C PHE A 95 13.64 -12.17 -1.69
N ASN A 96 12.33 -12.39 -1.59
CA ASN A 96 11.72 -12.99 -0.40
C ASN A 96 12.20 -14.43 -0.17
N ALA A 97 12.29 -15.23 -1.24
CA ALA A 97 12.81 -16.61 -1.16
C ALA A 97 14.30 -16.63 -0.77
N VAL A 98 15.11 -15.71 -1.32
CA VAL A 98 16.54 -15.56 -0.94
C VAL A 98 16.66 -15.14 0.53
N LYS A 99 15.89 -14.17 0.98
CA LYS A 99 15.88 -13.71 2.37
C LYS A 99 15.49 -14.80 3.36
N LYS A 100 14.60 -15.72 2.96
CA LYS A 100 14.21 -16.90 3.76
C LYS A 100 15.19 -18.05 3.68
N GLY A 101 16.18 -18.00 2.80
CA GLY A 101 17.12 -19.10 2.54
C GLY A 101 16.52 -20.27 1.74
N GLU A 102 15.37 -20.07 1.13
CA GLU A 102 14.69 -21.06 0.25
C GLU A 102 15.38 -21.17 -1.12
N VAL A 103 16.01 -20.08 -1.57
CA VAL A 103 16.78 -19.96 -2.81
C VAL A 103 18.07 -19.24 -2.50
N LYS A 104 19.17 -19.63 -3.18
CA LYS A 104 20.45 -18.92 -3.12
C LYS A 104 20.68 -18.18 -4.43
N LEU A 105 21.34 -17.03 -4.37
CA LEU A 105 21.72 -16.27 -5.57
C LEU A 105 22.63 -17.07 -6.52
N THR A 106 23.35 -18.07 -5.97
CA THR A 106 24.24 -18.98 -6.72
C THR A 106 23.53 -20.21 -7.29
N ASP A 107 22.26 -20.46 -6.93
CA ASP A 107 21.50 -21.56 -7.51
C ASP A 107 21.34 -21.33 -9.03
N GLU A 108 21.39 -22.41 -9.80
CA GLU A 108 21.31 -22.34 -11.26
C GLU A 108 19.98 -22.90 -11.77
N TYR A 109 19.33 -22.13 -12.63
CA TYR A 109 18.15 -22.58 -13.35
C TYR A 109 18.43 -22.78 -14.82
N ARG A 110 17.82 -23.80 -15.40
CA ARG A 110 17.95 -24.14 -16.82
C ARG A 110 17.09 -23.21 -17.67
N ILE A 111 17.63 -22.71 -18.76
CA ILE A 111 16.87 -22.03 -19.80
C ILE A 111 16.12 -23.07 -20.63
N SER A 112 14.83 -23.19 -20.40
CA SER A 112 13.96 -24.10 -21.12
C SER A 112 13.74 -23.66 -22.58
N GLU A 113 13.21 -24.53 -23.41
CA GLU A 113 12.77 -24.17 -24.75
C GLU A 113 11.65 -23.09 -24.69
N ASN A 114 10.75 -23.15 -23.70
CA ASN A 114 9.73 -22.14 -23.49
C ASN A 114 10.33 -20.78 -23.15
N ALA A 115 11.26 -20.71 -22.19
CA ALA A 115 11.96 -19.47 -21.83
C ALA A 115 12.69 -18.88 -23.04
N TRP A 116 13.39 -19.72 -23.81
CA TRP A 116 14.14 -19.28 -24.99
C TRP A 116 13.22 -18.82 -26.14
N ARG A 117 12.13 -19.55 -26.45
CA ARG A 117 11.22 -19.17 -27.54
C ARG A 117 10.40 -17.94 -27.22
N ARG A 118 9.79 -17.88 -26.01
CA ARG A 118 8.85 -16.83 -25.65
C ARG A 118 9.51 -15.59 -25.07
N GLY A 119 10.68 -15.74 -24.44
CA GLY A 119 11.38 -14.67 -23.76
C GLY A 119 12.77 -14.33 -24.31
N GLY A 120 13.38 -15.28 -25.01
CA GLY A 120 14.72 -15.14 -25.56
C GLY A 120 14.77 -14.43 -26.92
N ALA A 121 15.94 -14.47 -27.56
CA ALA A 121 16.20 -13.81 -28.85
C ALA A 121 15.15 -14.09 -29.95
N PRO A 122 14.63 -15.33 -30.11
CA PRO A 122 13.62 -15.61 -31.12
C PRO A 122 12.31 -14.85 -30.95
N SER A 123 11.98 -14.39 -29.73
CA SER A 123 10.75 -13.64 -29.46
C SER A 123 10.74 -12.22 -30.04
N GLY A 124 11.91 -11.67 -30.39
CA GLY A 124 12.08 -10.26 -30.77
C GLY A 124 11.80 -9.27 -29.63
N GLY A 125 11.51 -9.77 -28.42
CA GLY A 125 11.23 -8.96 -27.23
C GLY A 125 12.48 -8.66 -26.41
N SER A 126 12.24 -8.19 -25.18
CA SER A 126 13.31 -7.95 -24.21
C SER A 126 13.90 -9.26 -23.72
N THR A 127 15.21 -9.45 -23.86
CA THR A 127 15.91 -10.69 -23.52
C THR A 127 17.30 -10.40 -22.94
N MET A 128 17.78 -11.24 -22.03
CA MET A 128 19.19 -11.24 -21.62
C MET A 128 20.10 -12.06 -22.57
N PHE A 129 19.51 -12.65 -23.61
CA PHE A 129 20.19 -13.52 -24.58
C PHE A 129 20.74 -14.82 -23.97
N ALA A 130 20.00 -15.40 -23.04
CA ALA A 130 20.37 -16.69 -22.47
C ALA A 130 20.21 -17.81 -23.51
N ALA A 131 21.22 -18.67 -23.63
CA ALA A 131 21.19 -19.77 -24.59
C ALA A 131 20.26 -20.89 -24.11
N ILE A 132 19.52 -21.50 -25.05
CA ILE A 132 18.69 -22.69 -24.75
C ILE A 132 19.52 -23.78 -24.07
N ASN A 133 18.96 -24.42 -23.06
CA ASN A 133 19.57 -25.48 -22.26
C ASN A 133 20.76 -25.05 -21.39
N SER A 134 21.20 -23.78 -21.45
CA SER A 134 22.23 -23.28 -20.51
C SER A 134 21.66 -23.23 -19.10
N LYS A 135 22.57 -23.28 -18.13
CA LYS A 135 22.29 -23.00 -16.72
C LYS A 135 22.73 -21.59 -16.40
N VAL A 136 21.88 -20.84 -15.72
CA VAL A 136 22.10 -19.44 -15.38
C VAL A 136 21.83 -19.25 -13.90
N SER A 137 22.72 -18.55 -13.21
CA SER A 137 22.55 -18.29 -11.78
C SER A 137 21.32 -17.40 -11.53
N VAL A 138 20.68 -17.57 -10.37
CA VAL A 138 19.55 -16.72 -9.93
C VAL A 138 19.97 -15.25 -9.92
N ASN A 139 21.21 -14.95 -9.52
CA ASN A 139 21.76 -13.59 -9.58
C ASN A 139 21.77 -13.02 -11.00
N ASP A 140 22.30 -13.77 -11.96
CA ASP A 140 22.36 -13.29 -13.35
C ASP A 140 20.97 -13.19 -13.99
N LEU A 141 20.04 -14.11 -13.64
CA LEU A 141 18.65 -14.02 -14.06
C LEU A 141 17.96 -12.77 -13.51
N LEU A 142 18.22 -12.41 -12.23
CA LEU A 142 17.72 -11.17 -11.63
C LEU A 142 18.29 -9.94 -12.35
N GLN A 143 19.60 -9.89 -12.60
CA GLN A 143 20.23 -8.80 -13.37
C GLN A 143 19.62 -8.69 -14.77
N GLY A 144 19.46 -9.80 -15.47
CA GLY A 144 18.81 -9.82 -16.78
C GLY A 144 17.36 -9.31 -16.74
N ALA A 145 16.57 -9.71 -15.74
CA ALA A 145 15.18 -9.29 -15.56
C ALA A 145 15.05 -7.80 -15.21
N ILE A 146 15.94 -7.29 -14.35
CA ILE A 146 15.90 -5.93 -13.81
C ILE A 146 16.48 -4.94 -14.81
N ILE A 147 17.70 -5.17 -15.26
CA ILE A 147 18.49 -4.23 -16.05
C ILE A 147 18.00 -4.20 -17.50
N GLN A 148 18.01 -5.36 -18.17
CA GLN A 148 17.63 -5.48 -19.58
C GLN A 148 16.14 -5.76 -19.77
N SER A 149 15.41 -6.01 -18.68
CA SER A 149 14.01 -6.41 -18.77
C SER A 149 13.78 -7.77 -19.46
N GLY A 150 14.76 -8.71 -19.34
CA GLY A 150 14.75 -10.02 -19.97
C GLY A 150 13.49 -10.84 -19.63
N ASN A 151 12.73 -11.20 -20.65
CA ASN A 151 11.57 -12.06 -20.48
C ASN A 151 12.02 -13.52 -20.25
N ASP A 152 13.07 -13.96 -20.95
CA ASP A 152 13.74 -15.23 -20.74
C ASP A 152 14.18 -15.44 -19.29
N SER A 153 14.76 -14.40 -18.68
CA SER A 153 15.15 -14.42 -17.27
C SER A 153 13.96 -14.66 -16.34
N CYS A 154 12.85 -13.94 -16.56
CA CYS A 154 11.66 -14.07 -15.72
C CYS A 154 10.99 -15.45 -15.89
N ILE A 155 10.93 -15.97 -17.11
CA ILE A 155 10.37 -17.30 -17.39
C ILE A 155 11.25 -18.37 -16.72
N ALA A 156 12.58 -18.27 -16.85
CA ALA A 156 13.49 -19.21 -16.22
C ALA A 156 13.40 -19.19 -14.69
N LEU A 157 13.29 -17.99 -14.06
CA LEU A 157 13.04 -17.87 -12.62
C LEU A 157 11.72 -18.54 -12.21
N ALA A 158 10.66 -18.29 -12.95
CA ALA A 158 9.36 -18.88 -12.67
C ALA A 158 9.36 -20.41 -12.80
N GLU A 159 9.96 -20.94 -13.86
CA GLU A 159 10.08 -22.38 -14.08
C GLU A 159 10.99 -23.05 -13.05
N GLY A 160 12.10 -22.42 -12.68
CA GLY A 160 13.01 -22.91 -11.67
C GLY A 160 12.40 -22.98 -10.27
N MET A 161 11.57 -22.01 -9.91
CA MET A 161 10.93 -21.93 -8.59
C MET A 161 9.62 -22.74 -8.49
N ALA A 162 8.84 -22.82 -9.57
CA ALA A 162 7.47 -23.35 -9.54
C ALA A 162 7.18 -24.40 -10.61
N GLY A 163 8.17 -24.78 -11.42
CA GLY A 163 8.02 -25.72 -12.51
C GLY A 163 7.40 -25.14 -13.79
N ASN A 164 6.58 -24.10 -13.69
CA ASN A 164 5.99 -23.39 -14.84
C ASN A 164 5.51 -21.99 -14.47
N GLU A 165 5.34 -21.10 -15.49
CA GLU A 165 4.92 -19.70 -15.27
C GLU A 165 3.51 -19.55 -14.68
N ARG A 166 2.57 -20.44 -15.02
CA ARG A 166 1.18 -20.32 -14.54
C ARG A 166 1.10 -20.57 -13.04
N THR A 167 1.73 -21.64 -12.56
CA THR A 167 1.85 -21.93 -11.14
C THR A 167 2.60 -20.81 -10.41
N PHE A 168 3.66 -20.30 -11.01
CA PHE A 168 4.38 -19.16 -10.43
C PHE A 168 3.48 -17.91 -10.30
N ALA A 169 2.70 -17.59 -11.34
CA ALA A 169 1.80 -16.45 -11.33
C ALA A 169 0.67 -16.56 -10.29
N SER A 170 0.04 -17.76 -10.16
CA SER A 170 -1.06 -17.99 -9.22
C SER A 170 -0.58 -18.10 -7.77
N ASP A 171 0.38 -19.01 -7.53
CA ASP A 171 0.71 -19.50 -6.18
C ASP A 171 1.84 -18.68 -5.52
N PHE A 172 2.65 -18.00 -6.34
CA PHE A 172 3.72 -17.14 -5.84
C PHE A 172 3.37 -15.66 -6.01
N LEU A 173 3.17 -15.16 -7.24
CA LEU A 173 2.95 -13.72 -7.44
C LEU A 173 1.64 -13.25 -6.82
N THR A 174 0.52 -13.91 -7.16
CA THR A 174 -0.82 -13.48 -6.69
C THR A 174 -0.95 -13.64 -5.18
N LYS A 175 -0.55 -14.77 -4.62
CA LYS A 175 -0.58 -15.00 -3.17
C LYS A 175 0.27 -13.96 -2.44
N ARG A 176 1.51 -13.75 -2.90
CA ARG A 176 2.41 -12.79 -2.28
C ARG A 176 1.90 -11.35 -2.40
N ALA A 177 1.28 -10.98 -3.49
CA ALA A 177 0.63 -9.67 -3.65
C ALA A 177 -0.47 -9.46 -2.58
N ARG A 178 -1.27 -10.48 -2.26
CA ARG A 178 -2.27 -10.41 -1.17
C ARG A 178 -1.62 -10.21 0.19
N GLU A 179 -0.52 -10.91 0.47
CA GLU A 179 0.26 -10.76 1.72
C GLU A 179 0.82 -9.34 1.85
N LEU A 180 1.24 -8.73 0.74
CA LEU A 180 1.73 -7.36 0.68
C LEU A 180 0.58 -6.31 0.70
N GLY A 181 -0.68 -6.75 0.78
CA GLY A 181 -1.85 -5.87 0.79
C GLY A 181 -2.06 -5.18 -0.56
N MET A 182 -1.87 -5.91 -1.66
CA MET A 182 -2.19 -5.51 -3.03
C MET A 182 -3.38 -6.34 -3.56
N PRO A 183 -4.61 -6.06 -3.08
CA PRO A 183 -5.77 -6.91 -3.36
C PRO A 183 -6.23 -6.83 -4.82
N ARG A 184 -5.87 -5.79 -5.55
CA ARG A 184 -6.34 -5.56 -6.91
C ARG A 184 -5.39 -6.09 -7.99
N SER A 185 -4.12 -6.33 -7.65
CA SER A 185 -3.13 -6.86 -8.60
C SER A 185 -3.39 -8.32 -8.92
N THR A 186 -3.32 -8.67 -10.20
CA THR A 186 -3.44 -10.04 -10.72
C THR A 186 -2.36 -10.29 -11.76
N PHE A 187 -1.97 -11.57 -11.92
CA PHE A 187 -0.84 -11.97 -12.75
C PHE A 187 -1.17 -13.22 -13.54
N GLY A 188 -0.88 -13.21 -14.84
CA GLY A 188 -1.02 -14.34 -15.76
C GLY A 188 0.31 -14.98 -16.14
N ASN A 189 1.43 -14.26 -15.97
CA ASN A 189 2.79 -14.73 -16.26
C ASN A 189 3.82 -13.99 -15.38
N ALA A 190 5.10 -14.35 -15.54
CA ALA A 190 6.20 -13.79 -14.74
C ALA A 190 6.83 -12.50 -15.31
N SER A 191 6.54 -12.17 -16.57
CA SER A 191 7.32 -11.19 -17.32
C SER A 191 6.58 -9.89 -17.66
N GLY A 192 5.23 -9.90 -17.63
CA GLY A 192 4.40 -8.81 -18.11
C GLY A 192 4.20 -8.82 -19.62
N LEU A 193 4.47 -9.94 -20.29
CA LEU A 193 3.98 -10.18 -21.64
C LEU A 193 2.45 -10.06 -21.66
N PRO A 194 1.85 -9.66 -22.78
CA PRO A 194 0.41 -9.49 -22.87
C PRO A 194 -0.38 -10.70 -22.35
N ASP A 195 -1.22 -10.45 -21.35
CA ASP A 195 -2.12 -11.43 -20.75
C ASP A 195 -3.27 -10.66 -20.07
N PRO A 196 -4.54 -11.04 -20.27
CA PRO A 196 -5.70 -10.35 -19.69
C PRO A 196 -5.69 -10.35 -18.16
N LEU A 197 -4.99 -11.30 -17.52
CA LEU A 197 -4.85 -11.36 -16.06
C LEU A 197 -3.76 -10.42 -15.53
N ASN A 198 -2.91 -9.87 -16.37
CA ASN A 198 -1.89 -8.91 -15.93
C ASN A 198 -2.52 -7.55 -15.69
N LYS A 199 -2.99 -7.30 -14.47
CA LYS A 199 -3.60 -6.03 -14.06
C LYS A 199 -2.99 -5.55 -12.74
N MET A 200 -2.61 -4.28 -12.69
CA MET A 200 -2.13 -3.61 -11.48
C MET A 200 -2.60 -2.15 -11.48
N THR A 201 -2.60 -1.53 -10.31
CA THR A 201 -2.79 -0.09 -10.16
C THR A 201 -1.43 0.57 -9.93
N VAL A 202 -1.29 1.85 -10.28
CA VAL A 202 -0.05 2.59 -9.98
C VAL A 202 0.18 2.74 -8.47
N ARG A 203 -0.89 2.77 -7.66
CA ARG A 203 -0.80 2.74 -6.20
C ARG A 203 -0.17 1.44 -5.69
N GLU A 204 -0.60 0.30 -6.21
CA GLU A 204 -0.04 -1.00 -5.79
C GLU A 204 1.38 -1.20 -6.31
N LEU A 205 1.72 -0.67 -7.50
CA LEU A 205 3.11 -0.61 -7.98
C LEU A 205 4.00 0.26 -7.08
N ALA A 206 3.53 1.42 -6.64
CA ALA A 206 4.27 2.29 -5.71
C ALA A 206 4.47 1.60 -4.34
N LYS A 207 3.45 0.90 -3.85
CA LYS A 207 3.52 0.10 -2.62
C LYS A 207 4.54 -1.03 -2.74
N LEU A 208 4.55 -1.73 -3.86
CA LEU A 208 5.53 -2.79 -4.16
C LEU A 208 6.95 -2.23 -4.22
N ALA A 209 7.15 -1.13 -4.93
CA ALA A 209 8.46 -0.47 -5.00
C ALA A 209 8.96 -0.04 -3.63
N ARG A 210 8.10 0.59 -2.82
CA ARG A 210 8.41 0.95 -1.44
C ARG A 210 8.80 -0.26 -0.60
N HIS A 211 8.05 -1.35 -0.71
CA HIS A 211 8.35 -2.60 -0.01
C HIS A 211 9.72 -3.15 -0.40
N ILE A 212 10.03 -3.22 -1.68
CA ILE A 212 11.35 -3.69 -2.18
C ILE A 212 12.48 -2.84 -1.60
N ILE A 213 12.36 -1.51 -1.68
CA ILE A 213 13.37 -0.57 -1.20
C ILE A 213 13.65 -0.74 0.29
N LEU A 214 12.59 -0.82 1.10
CA LEU A 214 12.72 -0.84 2.56
C LEU A 214 13.06 -2.23 3.13
N THR A 215 12.66 -3.31 2.43
CA THR A 215 12.79 -4.68 2.95
C THR A 215 14.04 -5.39 2.45
N TYR A 216 14.53 -5.03 1.26
CA TYR A 216 15.67 -5.68 0.60
C TYR A 216 16.73 -4.68 0.14
N PRO A 217 17.29 -3.83 1.04
CA PRO A 217 18.17 -2.72 0.63
C PRO A 217 19.41 -3.19 -0.14
N ASP A 218 19.95 -4.37 0.15
CA ASP A 218 21.13 -4.89 -0.56
C ASP A 218 20.77 -5.37 -1.97
N MET A 219 19.68 -6.09 -2.14
CA MET A 219 19.22 -6.56 -3.46
C MET A 219 18.62 -5.41 -4.29
N TYR A 220 18.11 -4.36 -3.63
CA TYR A 220 17.65 -3.15 -4.30
C TYR A 220 18.75 -2.47 -5.13
N LYS A 221 20.01 -2.60 -4.74
CA LYS A 221 21.15 -2.03 -5.46
C LYS A 221 21.21 -2.46 -6.95
N LEU A 222 20.70 -3.66 -7.27
CA LEU A 222 20.59 -4.15 -8.64
C LEU A 222 19.80 -3.21 -9.57
N PHE A 223 18.81 -2.49 -9.05
CA PHE A 223 18.00 -1.57 -9.85
C PHE A 223 18.76 -0.31 -10.28
N GLY A 224 19.80 0.06 -9.53
CA GLY A 224 20.68 1.20 -9.81
C GLY A 224 21.88 0.85 -10.71
N GLU A 225 22.13 -0.41 -11.00
CA GLU A 225 23.19 -0.82 -11.89
C GLU A 225 22.93 -0.31 -13.30
N ARG A 226 23.92 0.37 -13.90
CA ARG A 226 23.76 1.02 -15.20
C ARG A 226 23.82 0.03 -16.36
N GLU A 227 24.51 -1.08 -16.17
CA GLU A 227 24.73 -2.11 -17.17
C GLU A 227 25.01 -3.46 -16.54
N PHE A 228 24.87 -4.48 -17.33
CA PHE A 228 25.11 -5.87 -17.00
C PHE A 228 25.72 -6.58 -18.24
N THR A 229 26.66 -7.45 -18.05
CA THR A 229 27.27 -8.23 -19.14
C THR A 229 26.99 -9.70 -18.96
N TRP A 230 26.27 -10.27 -19.91
CA TRP A 230 25.99 -11.71 -19.96
C TRP A 230 26.56 -12.29 -21.28
N ASN A 231 27.29 -13.38 -21.18
CA ASN A 231 27.85 -14.09 -22.34
C ASN A 231 28.54 -13.14 -23.36
N LYS A 232 29.35 -12.23 -22.86
CA LYS A 232 30.06 -11.17 -23.62
C LYS A 232 29.13 -10.11 -24.27
N ILE A 233 27.86 -10.14 -24.02
CA ILE A 233 26.88 -9.14 -24.48
C ILE A 233 26.68 -8.13 -23.37
N ARG A 234 27.12 -6.89 -23.60
CA ARG A 234 26.90 -5.75 -22.72
C ARG A 234 25.48 -5.23 -22.91
N GLN A 235 24.72 -5.10 -21.82
CA GLN A 235 23.32 -4.72 -21.80
C GLN A 235 23.14 -3.53 -20.87
N GLN A 236 22.55 -2.45 -21.39
CA GLN A 236 22.33 -1.22 -20.60
C GLN A 236 21.01 -1.27 -19.85
N ASN A 237 20.97 -0.64 -18.68
CA ASN A 237 19.74 -0.47 -17.93
C ASN A 237 18.77 0.44 -18.69
N ARG A 238 17.54 -0.01 -18.82
CA ARG A 238 16.47 0.69 -19.57
C ARG A 238 15.87 1.86 -18.82
N ASN A 239 16.26 2.09 -17.56
CA ASN A 239 15.77 3.19 -16.76
C ASN A 239 16.45 4.52 -17.14
N PRO A 240 15.76 5.45 -17.83
CA PRO A 240 16.38 6.70 -18.29
C PRO A 240 16.73 7.65 -17.14
N LEU A 241 16.06 7.52 -15.97
CA LEU A 241 16.32 8.40 -14.82
C LEU A 241 17.72 8.24 -14.27
N LEU A 242 18.33 7.05 -14.37
CA LEU A 242 19.68 6.80 -13.87
C LEU A 242 20.73 7.74 -14.48
N ASN A 243 20.49 8.24 -15.70
CA ASN A 243 21.39 9.14 -16.41
C ASN A 243 20.90 10.60 -16.43
N SER A 244 19.63 10.86 -16.11
CA SER A 244 19.01 12.17 -16.32
C SER A 244 18.55 12.88 -15.05
N LEU A 245 18.52 12.18 -13.90
CA LEU A 245 18.08 12.75 -12.63
C LEU A 245 19.10 12.45 -11.54
N ASN A 246 19.57 13.49 -10.85
CA ASN A 246 20.48 13.33 -9.72
C ASN A 246 19.78 12.56 -8.56
N GLY A 247 20.50 11.59 -8.00
CA GLY A 247 19.99 10.73 -6.92
C GLY A 247 19.06 9.61 -7.37
N ALA A 248 18.78 9.46 -8.68
CA ALA A 248 18.01 8.34 -9.20
C ALA A 248 18.76 7.01 -9.05
N ASP A 249 18.08 5.98 -8.52
CA ASP A 249 18.68 4.67 -8.22
C ASP A 249 17.75 3.46 -8.50
N GLY A 250 16.66 3.67 -9.22
CA GLY A 250 15.69 2.60 -9.59
C GLY A 250 14.50 3.15 -10.35
N LEU A 251 13.54 2.34 -10.76
CA LEU A 251 13.46 0.87 -10.67
C LEU A 251 13.26 0.24 -12.06
N LYS A 252 12.07 0.45 -12.69
CA LYS A 252 11.65 -0.37 -13.84
C LYS A 252 10.78 0.37 -14.82
N THR A 253 11.03 0.15 -16.10
CA THR A 253 10.19 0.61 -17.22
C THR A 253 9.30 -0.52 -17.74
N GLY A 254 8.19 -0.17 -18.38
CA GLY A 254 7.30 -1.09 -19.05
C GLY A 254 6.71 -0.50 -20.33
N PHE A 255 6.40 -1.37 -21.28
CA PHE A 255 5.64 -1.03 -22.48
C PHE A 255 4.92 -2.27 -23.02
N THR A 256 3.65 -2.11 -23.35
CA THR A 256 2.87 -2.97 -24.25
C THR A 256 1.90 -2.07 -25.01
N LYS A 257 1.40 -2.54 -26.16
CA LYS A 257 0.41 -1.77 -26.93
C LYS A 257 -0.87 -1.47 -26.12
N GLU A 258 -1.28 -2.42 -25.24
CA GLU A 258 -2.45 -2.23 -24.37
C GLU A 258 -2.17 -1.28 -23.21
N GLY A 259 -1.00 -1.41 -22.59
CA GLY A 259 -0.64 -0.68 -21.36
C GLY A 259 -0.07 0.71 -21.59
N GLY A 260 0.40 1.01 -22.79
CA GLY A 260 1.20 2.20 -23.06
C GLY A 260 2.60 2.13 -22.42
N TYR A 261 3.32 3.24 -22.44
CA TYR A 261 4.60 3.39 -21.74
C TYR A 261 4.37 3.72 -20.27
N GLY A 262 5.06 2.98 -19.41
CA GLY A 262 4.99 3.17 -17.97
C GLY A 262 6.37 3.07 -17.32
N MET A 263 6.45 3.60 -16.10
CA MET A 263 7.69 3.60 -15.33
C MET A 263 7.41 3.63 -13.83
N VAL A 264 8.19 2.86 -13.09
CA VAL A 264 8.39 3.02 -11.65
C VAL A 264 9.79 3.60 -11.48
N GLY A 265 9.89 4.80 -10.91
CA GLY A 265 11.14 5.51 -10.67
C GLY A 265 11.35 5.78 -9.18
N SER A 266 12.61 5.86 -8.74
CA SER A 266 12.98 6.33 -7.41
C SER A 266 14.22 7.19 -7.47
N ALA A 267 14.25 8.21 -6.60
CA ALA A 267 15.41 9.05 -6.38
C ALA A 267 15.52 9.47 -4.92
N VAL A 268 16.75 9.78 -4.48
CA VAL A 268 17.05 10.32 -3.16
C VAL A 268 17.70 11.68 -3.29
N GLN A 269 17.16 12.69 -2.63
CA GLN A 269 17.78 14.01 -2.49
C GLN A 269 17.56 14.53 -1.06
N ASN A 270 18.60 15.04 -0.41
CA ASN A 270 18.54 15.57 0.95
C ASN A 270 17.86 14.61 1.96
N ASP A 271 18.25 13.35 1.94
CA ASP A 271 17.69 12.27 2.78
C ASP A 271 16.19 11.99 2.57
N ILE A 272 15.56 12.60 1.59
CA ILE A 272 14.18 12.30 1.19
C ILE A 272 14.23 11.36 -0.02
N ARG A 273 13.55 10.23 0.08
CA ARG A 273 13.37 9.30 -1.03
C ARG A 273 11.95 9.42 -1.58
N LEU A 274 11.85 9.75 -2.87
CA LEU A 274 10.58 9.75 -3.58
C LEU A 274 10.50 8.55 -4.53
N ILE A 275 9.27 8.04 -4.70
CA ILE A 275 8.92 6.98 -5.64
C ILE A 275 7.80 7.51 -6.53
N VAL A 276 8.03 7.46 -7.83
CA VAL A 276 7.06 7.84 -8.86
C VAL A 276 6.59 6.61 -9.62
N VAL A 277 5.30 6.54 -9.94
CA VAL A 277 4.77 5.59 -10.92
C VAL A 277 3.92 6.35 -11.90
N VAL A 278 4.23 6.21 -13.19
CA VAL A 278 3.43 6.71 -14.32
C VAL A 278 3.10 5.55 -15.25
N ASN A 279 1.90 5.53 -15.82
CA ASN A 279 1.50 4.49 -16.79
C ASN A 279 0.48 5.02 -17.80
N GLY A 280 0.54 4.48 -19.01
CA GLY A 280 -0.40 4.76 -20.08
C GLY A 280 0.01 5.88 -21.03
N LEU A 281 1.28 6.30 -21.02
CA LEU A 281 1.82 7.29 -21.96
C LEU A 281 2.04 6.68 -23.36
N ASP A 282 2.02 7.53 -24.38
CA ASP A 282 2.10 7.10 -25.77
C ASP A 282 3.54 7.04 -26.31
N ASP A 283 4.48 7.72 -25.62
CA ASP A 283 5.87 7.83 -26.04
C ASP A 283 6.88 7.51 -24.92
N PRO A 284 8.04 6.87 -25.21
CA PRO A 284 9.05 6.58 -24.22
C PRO A 284 9.74 7.81 -23.63
N ASP A 285 9.86 8.90 -24.41
CA ASP A 285 10.49 10.13 -23.95
C ASP A 285 9.53 10.90 -23.03
N ASP A 286 8.23 10.96 -23.37
CA ASP A 286 7.20 11.52 -22.51
C ASP A 286 7.18 10.80 -21.15
N ARG A 287 7.26 9.48 -21.12
CA ARG A 287 7.37 8.69 -19.90
C ARG A 287 8.56 9.12 -19.05
N ALA A 288 9.73 9.29 -19.67
CA ALA A 288 10.94 9.69 -18.97
C ALA A 288 10.86 11.10 -18.41
N GLN A 289 10.34 12.04 -19.21
CA GLN A 289 10.19 13.44 -18.84
C GLN A 289 9.13 13.61 -17.75
N GLU A 290 7.99 12.92 -17.85
CA GLU A 290 6.91 13.00 -16.89
C GLU A 290 7.35 12.47 -15.51
N ALA A 291 8.01 11.32 -15.47
CA ALA A 291 8.54 10.77 -14.23
C ALA A 291 9.58 11.69 -13.59
N LYS A 292 10.50 12.26 -14.39
CA LYS A 292 11.51 13.21 -13.92
C LYS A 292 10.87 14.49 -13.39
N LYS A 293 9.98 15.11 -14.15
CA LYS A 293 9.24 16.34 -13.79
C LYS A 293 8.49 16.18 -12.48
N MET A 294 7.85 15.02 -12.28
CA MET A 294 7.10 14.72 -11.06
C MET A 294 8.02 14.54 -9.84
N LEU A 295 9.16 13.84 -9.97
CA LEU A 295 10.16 13.72 -8.90
C LEU A 295 10.76 15.08 -8.53
N GLU A 296 11.20 15.87 -9.51
CA GLU A 296 11.75 17.21 -9.29
C GLU A 296 10.72 18.15 -8.63
N TRP A 297 9.45 18.07 -9.05
CA TRP A 297 8.36 18.81 -8.42
C TRP A 297 8.19 18.40 -6.95
N GLY A 298 8.22 17.10 -6.64
CA GLY A 298 8.11 16.59 -5.27
C GLY A 298 9.23 17.11 -4.37
N PHE A 299 10.48 17.00 -4.80
CA PHE A 299 11.64 17.51 -4.04
C PHE A 299 11.61 19.03 -3.85
N ARG A 300 11.12 19.76 -4.83
CA ARG A 300 11.07 21.24 -4.77
C ARG A 300 9.97 21.75 -3.86
N ASN A 301 8.81 21.11 -3.86
CA ASN A 301 7.60 21.66 -3.23
C ASN A 301 7.26 21.06 -1.87
N PHE A 302 7.88 19.95 -1.46
CA PHE A 302 7.55 19.29 -0.20
C PHE A 302 8.74 19.22 0.75
N GLU A 303 8.42 19.15 2.04
CA GLU A 303 9.37 18.91 3.13
C GLU A 303 8.81 17.88 4.12
N ALA A 304 9.69 17.19 4.83
CA ALA A 304 9.31 16.26 5.88
C ALA A 304 9.05 17.01 7.19
N ARG A 305 7.86 16.83 7.80
CA ARG A 305 7.52 17.36 9.12
C ARG A 305 7.29 16.22 10.10
N THR A 306 7.97 16.25 11.23
CA THR A 306 7.74 15.31 12.32
C THR A 306 6.46 15.68 13.06
N LEU A 307 5.48 14.76 13.08
CA LEU A 307 4.23 14.91 13.83
C LEU A 307 4.38 14.40 15.27
N PHE A 308 5.05 13.27 15.43
CA PHE A 308 5.31 12.64 16.72
C PHE A 308 6.76 12.13 16.73
N ALA A 309 7.48 12.39 17.83
CA ALA A 309 8.80 11.81 18.04
C ALA A 309 8.71 10.30 18.29
N ALA A 310 9.84 9.59 18.17
CA ALA A 310 9.92 8.18 18.54
C ALA A 310 9.47 7.98 19.98
N ASN A 311 8.65 6.95 20.23
CA ASN A 311 8.06 6.60 21.52
C ASN A 311 7.17 7.69 22.16
N GLN A 312 6.90 8.79 21.45
CA GLN A 312 5.93 9.78 21.91
C GLN A 312 4.53 9.17 21.89
N GLN A 313 3.73 9.49 22.93
CA GLN A 313 2.32 9.09 22.96
C GLN A 313 1.55 9.75 21.82
N VAL A 314 0.90 8.93 20.98
CA VAL A 314 0.07 9.36 19.85
C VAL A 314 -1.41 9.40 20.23
N GLY A 315 -1.84 8.49 21.10
CA GLY A 315 -3.24 8.40 21.53
C GLY A 315 -3.49 7.21 22.43
N TYR A 316 -4.76 6.78 22.49
CA TYR A 316 -5.21 5.65 23.31
C TYR A 316 -6.09 4.72 22.50
N ALA A 317 -6.06 3.41 22.83
CA ALA A 317 -7.06 2.45 22.40
C ALA A 317 -7.88 1.95 23.62
N LYS A 318 -9.18 1.77 23.44
CA LYS A 318 -10.08 1.21 24.46
C LYS A 318 -9.77 -0.28 24.65
N VAL A 319 -9.67 -0.70 25.91
CA VAL A 319 -9.38 -2.09 26.31
C VAL A 319 -10.64 -2.73 26.86
N PHE A 320 -10.85 -4.01 26.52
CA PHE A 320 -11.90 -4.87 27.03
C PHE A 320 -11.32 -5.94 27.96
N GLY A 321 -11.87 -6.05 29.15
CA GLY A 321 -11.52 -7.08 30.11
C GLY A 321 -10.13 -6.96 30.73
N GLY A 322 -9.52 -5.77 30.65
CA GLY A 322 -8.20 -5.47 31.21
C GLY A 322 -8.25 -4.87 32.62
N ASP A 323 -7.10 -4.77 33.28
CA ASP A 323 -6.89 -4.02 34.53
C ASP A 323 -6.89 -2.51 34.30
N SER A 324 -6.69 -2.04 33.06
CA SER A 324 -6.91 -0.68 32.60
C SER A 324 -8.04 -0.60 31.55
N ARG A 325 -8.72 0.55 31.44
CA ARG A 325 -9.76 0.81 30.42
C ARG A 325 -9.23 1.21 29.07
N SER A 326 -7.96 1.62 29.01
CA SER A 326 -7.30 2.05 27.80
C SER A 326 -5.82 1.69 27.87
N VAL A 327 -5.20 1.55 26.71
CA VAL A 327 -3.74 1.39 26.56
C VAL A 327 -3.22 2.58 25.77
N LYS A 328 -2.09 3.12 26.20
CA LYS A 328 -1.36 4.16 25.47
C LYS A 328 -0.77 3.58 24.19
N LEU A 329 -0.78 4.37 23.14
CA LEU A 329 -0.25 4.00 21.84
C LEU A 329 0.93 4.89 21.45
N THR A 330 2.00 4.25 20.99
CA THR A 330 3.23 4.90 20.52
C THR A 330 3.68 4.28 19.19
N SER A 331 4.70 4.89 18.58
CA SER A 331 5.48 4.29 17.50
C SER A 331 6.95 4.27 17.90
N PRO A 332 7.70 3.17 17.69
CA PRO A 332 9.13 3.11 17.96
C PRO A 332 9.92 4.08 17.06
N GLU A 333 9.40 4.38 15.86
CA GLU A 333 9.99 5.33 14.91
C GLU A 333 9.26 6.67 14.93
N PRO A 334 9.95 7.79 14.61
CA PRO A 334 9.28 9.08 14.46
C PRO A 334 8.23 9.02 13.36
N ILE A 335 7.02 9.52 13.63
CA ILE A 335 5.96 9.64 12.63
C ILE A 335 6.15 10.96 11.89
N LYS A 336 6.59 10.87 10.63
CA LYS A 336 6.81 12.00 9.74
C LYS A 336 5.75 12.00 8.65
N VAL A 337 5.38 13.20 8.19
CA VAL A 337 4.50 13.40 7.03
C VAL A 337 5.11 14.42 6.10
N MET A 338 4.93 14.22 4.80
CA MET A 338 5.32 15.23 3.82
C MET A 338 4.25 16.32 3.72
N VAL A 339 4.69 17.57 3.83
CA VAL A 339 3.83 18.75 3.72
C VAL A 339 4.36 19.70 2.65
N PRO A 340 3.49 20.45 1.95
CA PRO A 340 3.95 21.52 1.07
C PRO A 340 4.75 22.57 1.84
N LYS A 341 5.89 22.98 1.30
CA LYS A 341 6.78 23.99 1.95
C LYS A 341 6.09 25.32 2.20
N ASN A 342 5.22 25.73 1.31
CA ASN A 342 4.49 27.00 1.36
C ASN A 342 3.01 26.84 1.74
N GLY A 343 2.60 25.68 2.24
CA GLY A 343 1.20 25.35 2.53
C GLY A 343 0.87 25.48 4.02
N ASN A 344 -0.25 26.16 4.33
CA ASN A 344 -0.89 26.16 5.64
C ASN A 344 -2.00 25.09 5.73
N GLU A 345 -1.84 23.97 5.04
CA GLU A 345 -2.85 22.92 5.02
C GLU A 345 -3.03 22.29 6.41
N ARG A 346 -4.29 22.19 6.82
CA ARG A 346 -4.64 21.56 8.08
C ARG A 346 -4.44 20.04 7.99
N LEU A 347 -3.54 19.52 8.82
CA LEU A 347 -3.39 18.08 9.01
C LEU A 347 -4.33 17.60 10.11
N ILE A 348 -5.01 16.49 9.87
CA ILE A 348 -5.86 15.81 10.85
C ILE A 348 -5.29 14.42 11.07
N ALA A 349 -4.81 14.14 12.29
CA ALA A 349 -4.34 12.82 12.68
C ALA A 349 -5.40 12.11 13.55
N ARG A 350 -5.71 10.85 13.24
CA ARG A 350 -6.63 10.03 14.05
C ARG A 350 -6.05 8.64 14.26
N VAL A 351 -6.24 8.12 15.46
CA VAL A 351 -5.96 6.72 15.76
C VAL A 351 -7.09 5.85 15.22
N VAL A 352 -6.75 4.86 14.39
CA VAL A 352 -7.68 3.90 13.80
C VAL A 352 -7.29 2.49 14.25
N TYR A 353 -8.20 1.78 14.92
CA TYR A 353 -7.96 0.43 15.43
C TYR A 353 -9.25 -0.38 15.45
N ARG A 354 -9.12 -1.70 15.51
CA ARG A 354 -10.25 -2.59 15.75
C ARG A 354 -10.48 -2.69 17.25
N GLY A 355 -11.53 -2.08 17.74
CA GLY A 355 -11.77 -2.00 19.17
C GLY A 355 -13.12 -2.50 19.61
N PRO A 356 -13.22 -2.77 20.93
CA PRO A 356 -12.18 -2.66 21.94
C PRO A 356 -11.12 -3.75 21.85
N VAL A 357 -9.85 -3.42 22.21
CA VAL A 357 -8.74 -4.38 22.21
C VAL A 357 -8.86 -5.29 23.41
N ARG A 358 -8.80 -6.59 23.21
CA ARG A 358 -8.97 -7.56 24.31
C ARG A 358 -7.67 -7.73 25.11
N ALA A 359 -7.79 -7.65 26.44
CA ALA A 359 -6.69 -7.99 27.35
C ALA A 359 -6.50 -9.52 27.45
N PRO A 360 -5.26 -10.02 27.74
CA PRO A 360 -4.07 -9.23 28.04
C PRO A 360 -3.44 -8.63 26.79
N ILE A 361 -2.76 -7.49 26.94
CA ILE A 361 -2.02 -6.79 25.88
C ILE A 361 -0.57 -6.71 26.31
N ALA A 362 0.37 -7.13 25.47
CA ALA A 362 1.78 -6.98 25.72
C ALA A 362 2.29 -5.63 25.23
N GLU A 363 3.27 -5.06 25.93
CA GLU A 363 4.03 -3.92 25.42
C GLU A 363 4.65 -4.24 24.06
N GLY A 364 4.64 -3.31 23.11
CA GLY A 364 5.09 -3.52 21.74
C GLY A 364 4.10 -4.29 20.85
N GLN A 365 2.95 -4.74 21.36
CA GLN A 365 1.94 -5.40 20.55
C GLN A 365 1.33 -4.41 19.55
N PRO A 366 1.21 -4.76 18.23
CA PRO A 366 0.53 -3.92 17.26
C PRO A 366 -0.97 -3.83 17.60
N VAL A 367 -1.49 -2.60 17.62
CA VAL A 367 -2.89 -2.31 18.02
C VAL A 367 -3.69 -1.69 16.88
N GLY A 368 -3.07 -0.77 16.13
CA GLY A 368 -3.75 -0.04 15.07
C GLY A 368 -2.80 0.83 14.28
N VAL A 369 -3.33 1.90 13.68
CA VAL A 369 -2.54 2.87 12.92
C VAL A 369 -2.92 4.29 13.32
N VAL A 370 -1.99 5.23 13.20
CA VAL A 370 -2.34 6.63 13.04
C VAL A 370 -2.56 6.89 11.56
N ARG A 371 -3.70 7.47 11.23
CA ARG A 371 -4.03 7.92 9.87
C ARG A 371 -4.02 9.43 9.86
N VAL A 372 -3.28 10.00 8.91
CA VAL A 372 -3.15 11.45 8.75
C VAL A 372 -3.83 11.86 7.45
N TRP A 373 -4.75 12.82 7.55
CA TRP A 373 -5.40 13.42 6.39
C TRP A 373 -4.81 14.79 6.10
N ARG A 374 -4.72 15.09 4.82
CA ARG A 374 -4.44 16.41 4.25
C ARG A 374 -5.65 16.82 3.41
N GLY A 375 -6.45 17.75 3.91
CA GLY A 375 -7.76 18.02 3.32
C GLY A 375 -8.66 16.77 3.34
N ALA A 376 -9.18 16.36 2.20
CA ALA A 376 -10.03 15.18 2.03
C ALA A 376 -9.22 13.87 1.85
N ASN A 377 -7.93 13.95 1.54
CA ASN A 377 -7.11 12.80 1.16
C ASN A 377 -6.30 12.24 2.32
N VAL A 378 -6.15 10.93 2.37
CA VAL A 378 -5.25 10.26 3.32
C VAL A 378 -3.82 10.51 2.84
N ALA A 379 -3.07 11.30 3.62
CA ALA A 379 -1.69 11.63 3.33
C ALA A 379 -0.73 10.49 3.71
N MET A 380 -0.97 9.81 4.85
CA MET A 380 -0.15 8.69 5.29
C MET A 380 -0.82 7.87 6.38
N GLU A 381 -0.34 6.64 6.58
CA GLU A 381 -0.64 5.79 7.73
C GLU A 381 0.64 5.25 8.35
N ALA A 382 0.71 5.21 9.68
CA ALA A 382 1.81 4.58 10.40
C ALA A 382 1.29 3.62 11.49
N PRO A 383 1.94 2.47 11.71
CA PRO A 383 1.53 1.51 12.72
C PRO A 383 1.71 2.08 14.13
N LEU A 384 0.79 1.70 15.03
CA LEU A 384 0.83 2.04 16.44
C LEU A 384 0.85 0.78 17.29
N TYR A 385 1.63 0.84 18.35
CA TYR A 385 1.91 -0.25 19.26
C TYR A 385 1.54 0.14 20.69
N ALA A 386 1.22 -0.86 21.52
CA ALA A 386 0.99 -0.66 22.93
C ALA A 386 2.28 -0.18 23.61
N ALA A 387 2.19 0.95 24.31
CA ALA A 387 3.33 1.54 25.04
C ALA A 387 3.57 0.90 26.42
N GLU A 388 2.64 0.05 26.85
CA GLU A 388 2.64 -0.59 28.16
C GLU A 388 1.88 -1.90 28.09
N SER A 389 2.20 -2.84 28.99
CA SER A 389 1.45 -4.08 29.15
C SER A 389 0.18 -3.83 29.96
N ILE A 390 -0.95 -4.46 29.54
CA ILE A 390 -2.23 -4.44 30.26
C ILE A 390 -2.57 -5.87 30.64
N GLY A 391 -2.70 -6.10 31.93
CA GLY A 391 -3.09 -7.40 32.48
C GLY A 391 -4.58 -7.72 32.36
N GLY A 392 -4.96 -8.96 32.70
CA GLY A 392 -6.36 -9.35 32.75
C GLY A 392 -7.08 -8.72 33.96
N GLY A 393 -8.19 -8.05 33.74
CA GLY A 393 -9.03 -7.47 34.79
C GLY A 393 -9.85 -8.51 35.56
N SER A 394 -10.42 -8.09 36.70
CA SER A 394 -11.29 -8.93 37.53
C SER A 394 -12.55 -9.40 36.77
N ILE A 395 -13.18 -10.50 37.27
CA ILE A 395 -14.43 -11.04 36.70
C ILE A 395 -15.53 -9.98 36.65
N VAL A 396 -15.63 -9.16 37.71
CA VAL A 396 -16.63 -8.08 37.82
C VAL A 396 -16.40 -7.05 36.70
N ARG A 397 -15.16 -6.68 36.45
CA ARG A 397 -14.81 -5.72 35.40
C ARG A 397 -15.11 -6.25 34.00
N ARG A 398 -14.82 -7.53 33.74
CA ARG A 398 -15.18 -8.20 32.49
C ARG A 398 -16.70 -8.23 32.26
N ALA A 399 -17.47 -8.45 33.32
CA ALA A 399 -18.93 -8.44 33.24
C ALA A 399 -19.47 -7.03 32.92
N ILE A 400 -18.90 -5.98 33.52
CA ILE A 400 -19.28 -4.58 33.25
C ILE A 400 -18.93 -4.20 31.81
N ASP A 401 -17.75 -4.54 31.35
CA ASP A 401 -17.31 -4.28 29.97
C ASP A 401 -18.21 -5.03 28.97
N GLY A 402 -18.57 -6.29 29.25
CA GLY A 402 -19.50 -7.07 28.43
C GLY A 402 -20.88 -6.45 28.34
N ALA A 403 -21.45 -5.99 29.46
CA ALA A 403 -22.73 -5.30 29.47
C ALA A 403 -22.68 -3.98 28.67
N SER A 404 -21.59 -3.21 28.80
CA SER A 404 -21.43 -1.95 28.06
C SER A 404 -21.31 -2.15 26.54
N GLU A 405 -20.60 -3.19 26.10
CA GLU A 405 -20.48 -3.50 24.66
C GLU A 405 -21.78 -4.05 24.06
N LEU A 406 -22.56 -4.82 24.82
CA LEU A 406 -23.91 -5.23 24.41
C LEU A 406 -24.80 -4.02 24.13
N VAL A 407 -24.84 -3.05 25.05
CA VAL A 407 -25.62 -1.82 24.89
C VAL A 407 -25.13 -1.02 23.66
N ILE A 408 -23.83 -0.84 23.49
CA ILE A 408 -23.26 -0.15 22.31
C ILE A 408 -23.58 -0.90 21.02
N GLY A 409 -23.48 -2.24 21.03
CA GLY A 409 -23.82 -3.09 19.88
C GLY A 409 -25.29 -2.96 19.45
N MET A 410 -26.22 -2.91 20.41
CA MET A 410 -27.63 -2.69 20.13
C MET A 410 -27.92 -1.32 19.51
N PHE A 411 -27.24 -0.26 19.96
CA PHE A 411 -27.35 1.07 19.36
C PHE A 411 -26.77 1.14 17.95
N ARG A 412 -25.63 0.47 17.68
CA ARG A 412 -25.04 0.40 16.33
C ARG A 412 -25.95 -0.34 15.34
N ALA A 413 -26.50 -1.49 15.75
CA ALA A 413 -27.42 -2.26 14.92
C ALA A 413 -28.73 -1.52 14.62
N SER A 414 -29.14 -0.61 15.50
CA SER A 414 -30.32 0.24 15.28
C SER A 414 -30.04 1.42 14.36
N ALA A 415 -28.80 1.95 14.37
CA ALA A 415 -28.38 3.05 13.50
C ALA A 415 -28.07 2.61 12.04
N GLU A 416 -27.74 1.34 11.81
CA GLU A 416 -27.56 0.76 10.47
C GLU A 416 -28.89 0.43 9.77
N LYS A 417 -30.01 0.47 10.48
CA LYS A 417 -31.36 0.19 9.96
C LYS A 417 -32.18 1.44 9.66
N LEU A 418 -31.66 2.64 9.92
CA LEU A 418 -32.22 3.94 9.61
C LEU A 418 -31.44 4.63 8.48
#